data_83ef5790196ee544002b51210a024b06
#
_entry.id   83ef5790196ee544002b51210a024b06
#
_cell.length_a   1.000
_cell.length_b   1.000
_cell.length_c   1.000
_cell.angle_alpha   90.00
_cell.angle_beta   90.00
_cell.angle_gamma   90.00
#
_symmetry.space_group_name_H-M   'P 1'
#
loop_
_entity.id
_entity.type
_entity.pdbx_description
1 polymer ?
#
loop_
_entity_poly.entity_id
_entity_poly.type
_entity_poly.pdbx_seq_one_letter_code
_entity_poly.pdbx_strand_id
1 'polypeptide(L)'
;MTYLSQAASYLVQVAFGFYILLVLLRFLFQLARASFYNPFSQFIVTLTQPPLKILRRFIPGFFGIDFATVVLLLALQVAEIYLTAWLQGVGPGIAGVIIVSVAELIQLAVWIYIVAILVRVVLSWVNPYGTHHPLADLLDSVTEPLLAPARRLIPPIGGLDLSPIAVLVLLQLTLILIVRPLNDAGVVLMLR
;
A
#
# COMPACT_ATOMS: atom_id res chain seq x y z
N MET A 1 -3.20 -22.53 -21.82
CA MET A 1 -2.81 -21.09 -21.86
C MET A 1 -1.65 -20.92 -22.83
N THR A 2 -1.72 -19.93 -23.73
CA THR A 2 -0.62 -19.64 -24.63
C THR A 2 0.42 -18.78 -23.91
N TYR A 3 1.71 -18.93 -24.24
CA TYR A 3 2.77 -18.08 -23.68
C TYR A 3 2.49 -16.57 -23.88
N LEU A 4 1.79 -16.24 -24.96
CA LEU A 4 1.41 -14.86 -25.27
C LEU A 4 0.38 -14.30 -24.25
N SER A 5 -0.61 -15.08 -23.85
CA SER A 5 -1.59 -14.63 -22.83
C SER A 5 -0.94 -14.48 -21.46
N GLN A 6 0.02 -15.34 -21.11
CA GLN A 6 0.78 -15.20 -19.86
C GLN A 6 1.63 -13.93 -19.87
N ALA A 7 2.35 -13.67 -20.97
CA ALA A 7 3.15 -12.46 -21.11
C ALA A 7 2.29 -11.19 -21.07
N ALA A 8 1.14 -11.20 -21.75
CA ALA A 8 0.20 -10.07 -21.71
C ALA A 8 -0.36 -9.84 -20.28
N SER A 9 -0.76 -10.89 -19.57
CA SER A 9 -1.22 -10.80 -18.20
C SER A 9 -0.13 -10.23 -17.26
N TYR A 10 1.11 -10.66 -17.44
CA TYR A 10 2.24 -10.15 -16.66
C TYR A 10 2.47 -8.64 -16.90
N LEU A 11 2.42 -8.19 -18.15
CA LEU A 11 2.56 -6.77 -18.49
C LEU A 11 1.43 -5.92 -17.86
N VAL A 12 0.20 -6.43 -17.87
CA VAL A 12 -0.94 -5.79 -17.22
C VAL A 12 -0.68 -5.67 -15.71
N GLN A 13 -0.29 -6.76 -15.05
CA GLN A 13 0.02 -6.76 -13.61
C GLN A 13 1.12 -5.77 -13.26
N VAL A 14 2.19 -5.71 -14.03
CA VAL A 14 3.29 -4.75 -13.80
C VAL A 14 2.81 -3.31 -13.96
N ALA A 15 2.06 -3.01 -15.03
CA ALA A 15 1.60 -1.65 -15.29
C ALA A 15 0.58 -1.17 -14.25
N PHE A 16 -0.43 -1.99 -13.95
CA PHE A 16 -1.43 -1.67 -12.93
C PHE A 16 -0.82 -1.66 -11.54
N GLY A 17 -0.04 -2.67 -11.16
CA GLY A 17 0.60 -2.77 -9.85
C GLY A 17 1.50 -1.59 -9.56
N PHE A 18 2.28 -1.12 -10.55
CA PHE A 18 3.09 0.09 -10.40
C PHE A 18 2.21 1.34 -10.15
N TYR A 19 1.12 1.50 -10.90
CA TYR A 19 0.25 2.66 -10.72
C TYR A 19 -0.55 2.58 -9.42
N ILE A 20 -1.05 1.42 -9.04
CA ILE A 20 -1.71 1.16 -7.75
C ILE A 20 -0.76 1.48 -6.59
N LEU A 21 0.51 1.07 -6.68
CA LEU A 21 1.54 1.41 -5.69
C LEU A 21 1.67 2.93 -5.51
N LEU A 22 1.74 3.71 -6.61
CA LEU A 22 1.85 5.17 -6.53
C LEU A 22 0.61 5.81 -5.88
N VAL A 23 -0.59 5.35 -6.26
CA VAL A 23 -1.85 5.85 -5.68
C VAL A 23 -1.96 5.48 -4.20
N LEU A 24 -1.53 4.27 -3.83
CA LEU A 24 -1.53 3.82 -2.43
C LEU A 24 -0.50 4.57 -1.58
N LEU A 25 0.72 4.81 -2.10
CA LEU A 25 1.71 5.65 -1.43
C LEU A 25 1.15 7.05 -1.18
N ARG A 26 0.50 7.67 -2.17
CA ARG A 26 -0.16 8.96 -1.97
C ARG A 26 -1.19 8.92 -0.84
N PHE A 27 -2.01 7.88 -0.80
CA PHE A 27 -3.01 7.69 0.25
C PHE A 27 -2.37 7.56 1.64
N LEU A 28 -1.31 6.75 1.77
CA LEU A 28 -0.58 6.57 3.02
C LEU A 28 0.13 7.86 3.47
N PHE A 29 0.71 8.63 2.55
CA PHE A 29 1.32 9.93 2.86
C PHE A 29 0.30 10.93 3.40
N GLN A 30 -0.89 10.95 2.80
CA GLN A 30 -1.99 11.78 3.29
C GLN A 30 -2.45 11.32 4.68
N LEU A 31 -2.62 10.03 4.90
CA LEU A 31 -3.04 9.46 6.19
C LEU A 31 -2.01 9.75 7.29
N ALA A 32 -0.72 9.63 6.97
CA ALA A 32 0.40 9.93 7.86
C ALA A 32 0.68 11.45 8.01
N ARG A 33 -0.06 12.31 7.31
CA ARG A 33 0.16 13.77 7.25
C ARG A 33 1.61 14.13 6.87
N ALA A 34 2.22 13.35 5.99
CA ALA A 34 3.56 13.59 5.49
C ALA A 34 3.65 14.94 4.78
N SER A 35 4.84 15.58 4.82
CA SER A 35 5.04 16.89 4.23
C SER A 35 4.78 16.89 2.72
N PHE A 36 3.86 17.76 2.28
CA PHE A 36 3.58 17.97 0.86
C PHE A 36 4.77 18.58 0.10
N TYR A 37 5.62 19.34 0.79
CA TYR A 37 6.79 19.99 0.19
C TYR A 37 7.96 19.03 -0.05
N ASN A 38 7.85 17.78 0.40
CA ASN A 38 8.82 16.74 0.14
C ASN A 38 8.85 16.40 -1.37
N PRO A 39 10.04 16.37 -2.03
CA PRO A 39 10.15 16.09 -3.47
C PRO A 39 9.50 14.77 -3.89
N PHE A 40 9.63 13.72 -3.06
CA PHE A 40 9.00 12.41 -3.33
C PHE A 40 7.48 12.49 -3.27
N SER A 41 6.93 13.24 -2.28
CA SER A 41 5.49 13.47 -2.18
C SER A 41 4.97 14.21 -3.41
N GLN A 42 5.67 15.27 -3.85
CA GLN A 42 5.28 16.05 -5.03
C GLN A 42 5.32 15.21 -6.31
N PHE A 43 6.34 14.39 -6.49
CA PHE A 43 6.44 13.49 -7.62
C PHE A 43 5.22 12.54 -7.70
N ILE A 44 4.89 11.87 -6.60
CA ILE A 44 3.75 10.96 -6.52
C ILE A 44 2.43 11.71 -6.75
N VAL A 45 2.27 12.89 -6.15
CA VAL A 45 1.09 13.73 -6.36
C VAL A 45 0.93 14.10 -7.83
N THR A 46 1.99 14.51 -8.49
CA THR A 46 1.95 14.90 -9.91
C THR A 46 1.48 13.76 -10.80
N LEU A 47 2.00 12.53 -10.59
CA LEU A 47 1.64 11.37 -11.40
C LEU A 47 0.20 10.88 -11.14
N THR A 48 -0.30 11.03 -9.90
CA THR A 48 -1.60 10.50 -9.51
C THR A 48 -2.74 11.53 -9.55
N GLN A 49 -2.41 12.82 -9.75
CA GLN A 49 -3.38 13.91 -9.77
C GLN A 49 -4.41 13.83 -10.90
N PRO A 50 -4.07 13.45 -12.16
CA PRO A 50 -5.02 13.52 -13.27
C PRO A 50 -6.34 12.77 -13.02
N PRO A 51 -6.37 11.47 -12.70
CA PRO A 51 -7.62 10.75 -12.43
C PRO A 51 -8.29 11.21 -11.15
N LEU A 52 -7.52 11.54 -10.10
CA LEU A 52 -8.08 11.99 -8.84
C LEU A 52 -8.76 13.34 -8.93
N LYS A 53 -8.29 14.26 -9.78
CA LYS A 53 -8.95 15.54 -10.03
C LYS A 53 -10.38 15.35 -10.54
N ILE A 54 -10.60 14.34 -11.39
CA ILE A 54 -11.92 14.01 -11.93
C ILE A 54 -12.79 13.39 -10.82
N LEU A 55 -12.28 12.40 -10.10
CA LEU A 55 -13.05 11.70 -9.06
C LEU A 55 -13.44 12.60 -7.90
N ARG A 56 -12.56 13.49 -7.46
CA ARG A 56 -12.82 14.44 -6.36
C ARG A 56 -13.94 15.45 -6.67
N ARG A 57 -14.30 15.59 -7.94
CA ARG A 57 -15.46 16.40 -8.33
C ARG A 57 -16.78 15.76 -7.89
N PHE A 58 -16.81 14.42 -7.82
CA PHE A 58 -18.01 13.63 -7.50
C PHE A 58 -17.96 13.04 -6.08
N ILE A 59 -16.78 12.77 -5.57
CA ILE A 59 -16.56 12.08 -4.29
C ILE A 59 -15.79 13.03 -3.36
N PRO A 60 -16.47 13.70 -2.43
CA PRO A 60 -15.81 14.56 -1.44
C PRO A 60 -15.02 13.72 -0.41
N GLY A 61 -13.97 14.32 0.17
CA GLY A 61 -13.28 13.74 1.31
C GLY A 61 -14.06 13.98 2.61
N PHE A 62 -14.05 13.01 3.53
CA PHE A 62 -14.65 13.11 4.86
C PHE A 62 -13.66 12.65 5.93
N PHE A 63 -13.71 13.29 7.10
CA PHE A 63 -12.87 12.94 8.27
C PHE A 63 -11.36 12.88 8.00
N GLY A 64 -10.87 13.65 7.02
CA GLY A 64 -9.45 13.63 6.63
C GLY A 64 -9.05 12.48 5.71
N ILE A 65 -9.99 11.61 5.34
CA ILE A 65 -9.78 10.52 4.37
C ILE A 65 -10.24 10.96 2.98
N ASP A 66 -9.37 10.77 2.00
CA ASP A 66 -9.70 11.00 0.59
C ASP A 66 -10.40 9.77 -0.02
N PHE A 67 -11.72 9.73 0.08
CA PHE A 67 -12.52 8.64 -0.47
C PHE A 67 -12.37 8.49 -1.99
N ALA A 68 -12.08 9.59 -2.71
CA ALA A 68 -11.78 9.50 -4.14
C ALA A 68 -10.55 8.63 -4.42
N THR A 69 -9.52 8.71 -3.56
CA THR A 69 -8.34 7.85 -3.68
C THR A 69 -8.67 6.39 -3.35
N VAL A 70 -9.51 6.12 -2.35
CA VAL A 70 -9.94 4.75 -2.01
C VAL A 70 -10.73 4.13 -3.17
N VAL A 71 -11.67 4.88 -3.75
CA VAL A 71 -12.46 4.42 -4.91
C VAL A 71 -11.57 4.17 -6.12
N LEU A 72 -10.59 5.05 -6.38
CA LEU A 72 -9.61 4.85 -7.46
C LEU A 72 -8.80 3.57 -7.26
N LEU A 73 -8.29 3.32 -6.04
CA LEU A 73 -7.53 2.11 -5.72
C LEU A 73 -8.36 0.85 -5.98
N LEU A 74 -9.59 0.80 -5.47
CA LEU A 74 -10.48 -0.34 -5.70
C LEU A 74 -10.80 -0.52 -7.19
N ALA A 75 -11.10 0.56 -7.90
CA ALA A 75 -11.40 0.49 -9.33
C ALA A 75 -10.21 -0.03 -10.15
N LEU A 76 -8.99 0.42 -9.84
CA LEU A 76 -7.78 -0.05 -10.51
C LEU A 76 -7.51 -1.53 -10.21
N GLN A 77 -7.64 -1.96 -8.95
CA GLN A 77 -7.41 -3.35 -8.55
C GLN A 77 -8.44 -4.29 -9.18
N VAL A 78 -9.71 -3.90 -9.16
CA VAL A 78 -10.80 -4.65 -9.83
C VAL A 78 -10.53 -4.74 -11.33
N ALA A 79 -10.14 -3.63 -11.98
CA ALA A 79 -9.83 -3.61 -13.40
C ALA A 79 -8.66 -4.52 -13.76
N GLU A 80 -7.60 -4.54 -12.95
CA GLU A 80 -6.45 -5.42 -13.11
C GLU A 80 -6.88 -6.89 -13.08
N ILE A 81 -7.64 -7.29 -12.04
CA ILE A 81 -8.10 -8.68 -11.86
C ILE A 81 -9.00 -9.11 -13.04
N TYR A 82 -9.96 -8.27 -13.45
CA TYR A 82 -10.81 -8.59 -14.58
C TYR A 82 -10.05 -8.70 -15.90
N LEU A 83 -9.11 -7.78 -16.15
CA LEU A 83 -8.33 -7.78 -17.38
C LEU A 83 -7.42 -9.01 -17.47
N THR A 84 -6.77 -9.37 -16.38
CA THR A 84 -5.92 -10.56 -16.30
C THR A 84 -6.73 -11.85 -16.41
N ALA A 85 -7.90 -11.93 -15.77
CA ALA A 85 -8.81 -13.07 -15.88
C ALA A 85 -9.36 -13.23 -17.31
N TRP A 86 -9.73 -12.14 -17.96
CA TRP A 86 -10.19 -12.15 -19.34
C TRP A 86 -9.11 -12.64 -20.32
N LEU A 87 -7.87 -12.19 -20.16
CA LEU A 87 -6.73 -12.67 -20.94
C LEU A 87 -6.46 -14.17 -20.76
N GLN A 88 -6.89 -14.72 -19.63
CA GLN A 88 -6.77 -16.14 -19.30
C GLN A 88 -8.04 -16.95 -19.68
N GLY A 89 -9.06 -16.30 -20.23
CA GLY A 89 -10.33 -16.93 -20.60
C GLY A 89 -11.22 -17.30 -19.41
N VAL A 90 -11.04 -16.64 -18.25
CA VAL A 90 -11.83 -16.87 -17.03
C VAL A 90 -12.77 -15.70 -16.79
N GLY A 91 -14.03 -16.00 -16.45
CA GLY A 91 -15.05 -15.01 -16.05
C GLY A 91 -15.24 -15.02 -14.53
N PRO A 92 -14.51 -14.17 -13.77
CA PRO A 92 -14.59 -14.20 -12.32
C PRO A 92 -15.87 -13.58 -11.79
N GLY A 93 -16.41 -14.12 -10.68
CA GLY A 93 -17.55 -13.55 -9.97
C GLY A 93 -17.21 -12.22 -9.30
N ILE A 94 -18.05 -11.18 -9.50
CA ILE A 94 -17.81 -9.81 -9.03
C ILE A 94 -17.60 -9.71 -7.51
N ALA A 95 -18.38 -10.47 -6.72
CA ALA A 95 -18.27 -10.43 -5.26
C ALA A 95 -16.89 -10.92 -4.78
N GLY A 96 -16.38 -12.01 -5.38
CA GLY A 96 -15.04 -12.51 -5.08
C GLY A 96 -13.97 -11.52 -5.49
N VAL A 97 -14.07 -10.92 -6.68
CA VAL A 97 -13.12 -9.92 -7.16
C VAL A 97 -13.02 -8.72 -6.21
N ILE A 98 -14.13 -8.21 -5.69
CA ILE A 98 -14.11 -7.09 -4.73
C ILE A 98 -13.38 -7.49 -3.45
N ILE A 99 -13.64 -8.69 -2.91
CA ILE A 99 -12.98 -9.16 -1.68
C ILE A 99 -11.49 -9.36 -1.90
N VAL A 100 -11.09 -10.00 -3.00
CA VAL A 100 -9.67 -10.16 -3.36
C VAL A 100 -9.00 -8.80 -3.54
N SER A 101 -9.66 -7.85 -4.23
CA SER A 101 -9.12 -6.49 -4.40
C SER A 101 -8.84 -5.80 -3.07
N VAL A 102 -9.74 -5.91 -2.10
CA VAL A 102 -9.53 -5.35 -0.77
C VAL A 102 -8.35 -6.05 -0.06
N ALA A 103 -8.29 -7.39 -0.13
CA ALA A 103 -7.20 -8.17 0.47
C ALA A 103 -5.83 -7.77 -0.11
N GLU A 104 -5.73 -7.66 -1.43
CA GLU A 104 -4.47 -7.29 -2.12
C GLU A 104 -4.05 -5.86 -1.83
N LEU A 105 -4.98 -4.90 -1.75
CA LEU A 105 -4.67 -3.52 -1.36
C LEU A 105 -4.18 -3.44 0.09
N ILE A 106 -4.78 -4.18 1.03
CA ILE A 106 -4.30 -4.27 2.42
C ILE A 106 -2.91 -4.92 2.45
N GLN A 107 -2.73 -6.01 1.70
CA GLN A 107 -1.43 -6.68 1.58
C GLN A 107 -0.34 -5.74 1.09
N LEU A 108 -0.62 -4.97 0.04
CA LEU A 108 0.33 -4.00 -0.51
C LEU A 108 0.65 -2.89 0.51
N ALA A 109 -0.35 -2.38 1.23
CA ALA A 109 -0.14 -1.40 2.29
C ALA A 109 0.77 -1.94 3.39
N VAL A 110 0.54 -3.17 3.84
CA VAL A 110 1.39 -3.83 4.85
C VAL A 110 2.83 -4.00 4.34
N TRP A 111 3.02 -4.42 3.09
CA TRP A 111 4.35 -4.53 2.50
C TRP A 111 5.07 -3.18 2.40
N ILE A 112 4.35 -2.10 2.04
CA ILE A 112 4.92 -0.74 2.04
C ILE A 112 5.42 -0.38 3.45
N TYR A 113 4.65 -0.64 4.50
CA TYR A 113 5.07 -0.38 5.88
C TYR A 113 6.26 -1.22 6.31
N ILE A 114 6.28 -2.52 5.96
CA ILE A 114 7.43 -3.40 6.25
C ILE A 114 8.71 -2.85 5.61
N VAL A 115 8.65 -2.53 4.32
CA VAL A 115 9.80 -1.97 3.60
C VAL A 115 10.20 -0.61 4.16
N ALA A 116 9.24 0.28 4.46
CA ALA A 116 9.50 1.59 5.02
C ALA A 116 10.22 1.51 6.38
N ILE A 117 9.77 0.61 7.27
CA ILE A 117 10.39 0.38 8.58
C ILE A 117 11.81 -0.19 8.41
N LEU A 118 12.00 -1.18 7.53
CA LEU A 118 13.34 -1.75 7.28
C LEU A 118 14.31 -0.71 6.74
N VAL A 119 13.89 0.10 5.75
CA VAL A 119 14.72 1.17 5.19
C VAL A 119 15.04 2.22 6.27
N ARG A 120 14.07 2.60 7.09
CA ARG A 120 14.29 3.52 8.21
C ARG A 120 15.33 2.99 9.20
N VAL A 121 15.23 1.71 9.60
CA VAL A 121 16.22 1.07 10.50
C VAL A 121 17.61 1.09 9.88
N VAL A 122 17.74 0.72 8.61
CA VAL A 122 19.03 0.77 7.90
C VAL A 122 19.58 2.19 7.84
N LEU A 123 18.76 3.18 7.51
CA LEU A 123 19.18 4.59 7.45
C LEU A 123 19.64 5.10 8.82
N SER A 124 19.01 4.67 9.91
CA SER A 124 19.43 5.05 11.28
C SER A 124 20.83 4.54 11.64
N TRP A 125 21.26 3.42 11.05
CA TRP A 125 22.60 2.88 11.27
C TRP A 125 23.65 3.50 10.36
N VAL A 126 23.29 3.77 9.11
CA VAL A 126 24.21 4.36 8.11
C VAL A 126 24.46 5.84 8.39
N ASN A 127 23.46 6.57 8.88
CA ASN A 127 23.55 8.00 9.14
C ASN A 127 22.96 8.38 10.52
N PRO A 128 23.63 7.99 11.62
CA PRO A 128 23.12 8.23 12.98
C PRO A 128 23.06 9.72 13.38
N TYR A 129 23.81 10.58 12.71
CA TYR A 129 23.87 12.04 12.97
C TYR A 129 23.04 12.86 11.97
N GLY A 130 22.20 12.23 11.22
CA GLY A 130 21.21 12.68 10.26
C GLY A 130 21.28 14.12 9.78
N THR A 131 21.94 14.38 8.63
CA THR A 131 21.56 15.55 7.82
C THR A 131 20.12 15.31 7.31
N HIS A 132 19.26 16.33 7.38
CA HIS A 132 17.89 16.29 6.88
C HIS A 132 17.87 15.75 5.43
N HIS A 133 17.50 14.47 5.29
CA HIS A 133 17.38 13.85 4.00
C HIS A 133 15.87 13.66 3.69
N PRO A 134 15.36 14.21 2.59
CA PRO A 134 13.93 14.20 2.31
C PRO A 134 13.27 12.81 2.40
N LEU A 135 14.01 11.77 2.03
CA LEU A 135 13.51 10.39 2.15
C LEU A 135 13.38 9.94 3.62
N ALA A 136 14.35 10.30 4.48
CA ALA A 136 14.29 9.95 5.90
C ALA A 136 13.10 10.62 6.58
N ASP A 137 12.90 11.91 6.33
CA ASP A 137 11.78 12.68 6.89
C ASP A 137 10.42 12.08 6.45
N LEU A 138 10.34 11.60 5.21
CA LEU A 138 9.14 10.96 4.68
C LEU A 138 8.88 9.60 5.35
N LEU A 139 9.93 8.77 5.44
CA LEU A 139 9.83 7.46 6.11
C LEU A 139 9.46 7.64 7.59
N ASP A 140 10.03 8.62 8.27
CA ASP A 140 9.69 8.95 9.65
C ASP A 140 8.21 9.31 9.77
N SER A 141 7.73 10.21 8.93
CA SER A 141 6.31 10.62 8.94
C SER A 141 5.36 9.43 8.74
N VAL A 142 5.69 8.53 7.81
CA VAL A 142 4.83 7.39 7.45
C VAL A 142 4.88 6.29 8.53
N THR A 143 6.05 6.02 9.12
CA THR A 143 6.21 4.91 10.06
C THR A 143 5.92 5.28 11.51
N GLU A 144 6.05 6.57 11.88
CA GLU A 144 5.85 7.04 13.25
C GLU A 144 4.47 6.70 13.84
N PRO A 145 3.34 6.77 13.10
CA PRO A 145 2.05 6.37 13.64
C PRO A 145 1.98 4.92 14.16
N LEU A 146 2.79 4.03 13.58
CA LEU A 146 2.90 2.63 14.01
C LEU A 146 3.96 2.43 15.09
N LEU A 147 5.09 3.13 15.00
CA LEU A 147 6.22 2.95 15.90
C LEU A 147 6.02 3.68 17.25
N ALA A 148 5.37 4.86 17.26
CA ALA A 148 5.18 5.62 18.49
C ALA A 148 4.35 4.86 19.56
N PRO A 149 3.24 4.19 19.24
CA PRO A 149 2.55 3.34 20.20
C PRO A 149 3.40 2.18 20.70
N ALA A 150 4.16 1.53 19.78
CA ALA A 150 5.02 0.41 20.13
C ALA A 150 6.15 0.81 21.10
N ARG A 151 6.77 1.99 20.91
CA ARG A 151 7.79 2.54 21.82
C ARG A 151 7.26 2.84 23.22
N ARG A 152 5.98 3.17 23.35
CA ARG A 152 5.36 3.38 24.67
C ARG A 152 5.18 2.07 25.43
N LEU A 153 5.00 0.96 24.72
CA LEU A 153 4.82 -0.37 25.30
C LEU A 153 6.16 -1.08 25.55
N ILE A 154 7.14 -0.86 24.68
CA ILE A 154 8.45 -1.50 24.70
C ILE A 154 9.50 -0.39 24.79
N PRO A 155 9.95 -0.04 26.00
CA PRO A 155 11.01 0.96 26.16
C PRO A 155 12.34 0.44 25.59
N PRO A 156 13.23 1.34 25.14
CA PRO A 156 14.53 0.94 24.61
C PRO A 156 15.36 0.18 25.67
N ILE A 157 15.99 -0.91 25.26
CA ILE A 157 16.82 -1.76 26.11
C ILE A 157 18.28 -1.60 25.65
N GLY A 158 19.16 -1.16 26.57
CA GLY A 158 20.57 -0.98 26.26
C GLY A 158 20.84 0.09 25.17
N GLY A 159 19.91 1.06 24.98
CA GLY A 159 20.01 2.06 23.93
C GLY A 159 19.49 1.63 22.55
N LEU A 160 19.03 0.37 22.41
CA LEU A 160 18.43 -0.15 21.18
C LEU A 160 16.91 -0.02 21.22
N ASP A 161 16.33 0.56 20.16
CA ASP A 161 14.88 0.61 19.95
C ASP A 161 14.40 -0.72 19.36
N LEU A 162 13.67 -1.51 20.15
CA LEU A 162 13.09 -2.79 19.73
C LEU A 162 11.68 -2.64 19.13
N SER A 163 11.12 -1.44 19.12
CA SER A 163 9.77 -1.19 18.59
C SER A 163 9.61 -1.58 17.11
N PRO A 164 10.61 -1.40 16.21
CA PRO A 164 10.49 -1.86 14.84
C PRO A 164 10.26 -3.36 14.72
N ILE A 165 10.94 -4.17 15.55
CA ILE A 165 10.78 -5.64 15.54
C ILE A 165 9.35 -6.02 15.91
N ALA A 166 8.81 -5.42 16.99
CA ALA A 166 7.44 -5.70 17.42
C ALA A 166 6.41 -5.30 16.35
N VAL A 167 6.59 -4.15 15.72
CA VAL A 167 5.69 -3.70 14.65
C VAL A 167 5.80 -4.60 13.42
N LEU A 168 7.00 -5.02 13.02
CA LEU A 168 7.18 -5.96 11.91
C LEU A 168 6.49 -7.31 12.19
N VAL A 169 6.57 -7.83 13.42
CA VAL A 169 5.84 -9.05 13.82
C VAL A 169 4.32 -8.83 13.74
N LEU A 170 3.79 -7.71 14.22
CA LEU A 170 2.36 -7.40 14.13
C LEU A 170 1.90 -7.26 12.67
N LEU A 171 2.67 -6.61 11.81
CA LEU A 171 2.39 -6.51 10.39
C LEU A 171 2.38 -7.89 9.72
N GLN A 172 3.33 -8.77 10.08
CA GLN A 172 3.37 -10.14 9.57
C GLN A 172 2.15 -10.95 10.06
N LEU A 173 1.74 -10.79 11.32
CA LEU A 173 0.51 -11.41 11.84
C LEU A 173 -0.73 -10.88 11.12
N THR A 174 -0.78 -9.60 10.75
CA THR A 174 -1.86 -9.03 9.94
C THR A 174 -1.96 -9.74 8.58
N LEU A 175 -0.82 -10.00 7.91
CA LEU A 175 -0.80 -10.76 6.67
C LEU A 175 -1.36 -12.18 6.83
N ILE A 176 -0.98 -12.86 7.92
CA ILE A 176 -1.35 -14.26 8.15
C ILE A 176 -2.81 -14.40 8.60
N LEU A 177 -3.24 -13.56 9.55
CA LEU A 177 -4.54 -13.74 10.24
C LEU A 177 -5.69 -12.97 9.60
N ILE A 178 -5.41 -11.94 8.81
CA ILE A 178 -6.43 -11.08 8.20
C ILE A 178 -6.38 -11.21 6.68
N VAL A 179 -5.23 -10.93 6.08
CA VAL A 179 -5.13 -10.82 4.61
C VAL A 179 -5.31 -12.17 3.94
N ARG A 180 -4.61 -13.22 4.40
CA ARG A 180 -4.71 -14.56 3.79
C ARG A 180 -6.14 -15.13 3.85
N PRO A 181 -6.81 -15.18 5.02
CA PRO A 181 -8.19 -15.70 5.07
C PRO A 181 -9.16 -14.88 4.22
N LEU A 182 -8.98 -13.56 4.16
CA LEU A 182 -9.80 -12.68 3.32
C LEU A 182 -9.59 -12.99 1.84
N ASN A 183 -8.35 -13.17 1.41
CA ASN A 183 -8.01 -13.54 0.03
C ASN A 183 -8.59 -14.93 -0.32
N ASP A 184 -8.41 -15.93 0.53
CA ASP A 184 -8.92 -17.29 0.32
C ASP A 184 -10.44 -17.30 0.19
N ALA A 185 -11.15 -16.56 1.05
CA ALA A 185 -12.60 -16.41 0.97
C ALA A 185 -13.03 -15.74 -0.35
N GLY A 186 -12.29 -14.70 -0.77
CA GLY A 186 -12.54 -14.00 -2.03
C GLY A 186 -12.33 -14.90 -3.25
N VAL A 187 -11.25 -15.68 -3.27
CA VAL A 187 -10.95 -16.63 -4.36
C VAL A 187 -12.03 -17.68 -4.49
N VAL A 188 -12.54 -18.25 -3.38
CA VAL A 188 -13.66 -19.22 -3.41
C VAL A 188 -14.93 -18.60 -4.02
N LEU A 189 -15.23 -17.34 -3.71
CA LEU A 189 -16.37 -16.63 -4.27
C LEU A 189 -16.16 -16.16 -5.71
N MET A 190 -14.93 -15.95 -6.11
CA MET A 190 -14.55 -15.55 -7.47
C MET A 190 -14.72 -16.71 -8.47
N LEU A 191 -14.56 -17.96 -8.02
CA LEU A 191 -14.63 -19.17 -8.85
C LEU A 191 -16.03 -19.81 -8.89
N ARG A 192 -16.98 -19.29 -8.16
CA ARG A 192 -18.40 -19.70 -8.18
C ARG A 192 -19.18 -18.93 -9.23
#